data_3e0e356b8f9341e216682516fb0430c3
#
_entry.id   3e0e356b8f9341e216682516fb0430c3
#
_cell.length_a   1.000
_cell.length_b   1.000
_cell.length_c   1.000
_cell.angle_alpha   90.00
_cell.angle_beta   90.00
_cell.angle_gamma   90.00
#
_symmetry.space_group_name_H-M   'P 1'
#
loop_
_entity.id
_entity.type
_entity.pdbx_description
1 polymer ?
#
loop_
_entity_poly.entity_id
_entity_poly.type
_entity_poly.pdbx_seq_one_letter_code
_entity_poly.pdbx_strand_id
1 'polypeptide(L)'
;MVLALFRRAWRHPLSFLLLALFAVAGCSSRDEQAQPLDSRPTVLTSFTVLADLARNVAGDRLQVRSIVKPGAEIHGYQPTPSDIERASSADLIIENGLGLELWFRRFTAAAGDVPTLTLSEGMQPLLITEDAYAGKPNPHAWMS
;
A
#
# COMPACT_ATOMS: atom_id res chain seq x y z
N MET A 1 -54.90 21.71 -48.21
CA MET A 1 -55.33 21.41 -46.84
C MET A 1 -54.11 21.00 -45.99
N VAL A 2 -52.98 21.72 -46.09
CA VAL A 2 -51.69 21.41 -45.36
C VAL A 2 -51.15 22.67 -44.64
N LEU A 3 -51.71 23.86 -44.85
CA LEU A 3 -51.22 25.13 -44.29
C LEU A 3 -51.78 25.49 -42.88
N ALA A 4 -52.69 24.70 -42.32
CA ALA A 4 -53.34 25.02 -41.05
C ALA A 4 -52.70 24.38 -39.81
N LEU A 5 -51.76 23.42 -39.95
CA LEU A 5 -51.16 22.71 -38.84
C LEU A 5 -49.88 23.38 -38.28
N PHE A 6 -49.27 24.31 -39.01
CA PHE A 6 -48.01 24.94 -38.57
C PHE A 6 -48.19 26.18 -37.68
N ARG A 7 -49.41 26.66 -37.46
CA ARG A 7 -49.64 27.86 -36.64
C ARG A 7 -49.85 27.61 -35.15
N ARG A 8 -49.88 26.37 -34.70
CA ARG A 8 -50.19 26.03 -33.28
C ARG A 8 -48.97 25.69 -32.43
N ALA A 9 -47.80 25.52 -33.04
CA ALA A 9 -46.57 25.11 -32.36
C ALA A 9 -45.76 26.28 -31.72
N TRP A 10 -46.14 27.54 -31.94
CA TRP A 10 -45.34 28.70 -31.51
C TRP A 10 -45.91 29.44 -30.31
N ARG A 11 -46.83 28.83 -29.55
CA ARG A 11 -47.50 29.56 -28.45
C ARG A 11 -46.98 29.23 -27.04
N HIS A 12 -45.91 28.45 -26.91
CA HIS A 12 -45.35 28.14 -25.58
C HIS A 12 -43.84 28.34 -25.53
N PRO A 13 -43.32 29.58 -25.64
CA PRO A 13 -41.88 29.82 -25.45
C PRO A 13 -41.44 29.56 -24.03
N LEU A 14 -42.35 29.58 -23.03
CA LEU A 14 -42.04 29.24 -21.65
C LEU A 14 -41.73 27.75 -21.41
N SER A 15 -42.31 26.85 -22.23
CA SER A 15 -42.05 25.41 -22.07
C SER A 15 -40.65 25.01 -22.50
N PHE A 16 -40.05 25.69 -23.49
CA PHE A 16 -38.64 25.45 -23.88
C PHE A 16 -37.66 26.05 -22.90
N LEU A 17 -38.02 27.15 -22.24
CA LEU A 17 -37.15 27.76 -21.21
C LEU A 17 -37.07 26.90 -19.94
N LEU A 18 -38.17 26.23 -19.55
CA LEU A 18 -38.19 25.30 -18.41
C LEU A 18 -37.41 24.02 -18.68
N LEU A 19 -37.39 23.50 -19.92
CA LEU A 19 -36.61 22.32 -20.29
C LEU A 19 -35.09 22.62 -20.32
N ALA A 20 -34.70 23.85 -20.71
CA ALA A 20 -33.30 24.27 -20.72
C ALA A 20 -32.73 24.48 -19.31
N LEU A 21 -33.56 24.86 -18.33
CA LEU A 21 -33.13 25.02 -16.94
C LEU A 21 -32.83 23.69 -16.24
N PHE A 22 -33.49 22.59 -16.62
CA PHE A 22 -33.25 21.26 -16.08
C PHE A 22 -31.95 20.59 -16.59
N ALA A 23 -31.47 21.01 -17.78
CA ALA A 23 -30.23 20.43 -18.36
C ALA A 23 -28.94 20.96 -17.71
N VAL A 24 -28.98 22.06 -16.96
CA VAL A 24 -27.79 22.65 -16.30
C VAL A 24 -27.59 22.14 -14.88
N ALA A 25 -28.61 21.51 -14.27
CA ALA A 25 -28.54 21.00 -12.91
C ALA A 25 -27.89 19.60 -12.79
N GLY A 26 -27.46 18.98 -13.92
CA GLY A 26 -26.94 17.61 -13.97
C GLY A 26 -25.41 17.48 -13.89
N CYS A 27 -24.65 18.56 -13.90
CA CYS A 27 -23.21 18.53 -13.66
C CYS A 27 -22.89 18.89 -12.21
N SER A 28 -23.40 18.10 -11.24
CA SER A 28 -22.72 17.96 -9.99
C SER A 28 -21.45 17.16 -10.28
N SER A 29 -20.34 17.84 -10.55
CA SER A 29 -19.02 17.30 -10.36
C SER A 29 -19.04 16.67 -8.96
N ARG A 30 -19.03 15.34 -8.93
CA ARG A 30 -18.63 14.62 -7.74
C ARG A 30 -17.25 15.18 -7.44
N ASP A 31 -17.17 16.11 -6.49
CA ASP A 31 -15.91 16.39 -5.83
C ASP A 31 -15.44 15.05 -5.32
N GLU A 32 -14.53 14.43 -6.07
CA GLU A 32 -13.69 13.35 -5.60
C GLU A 32 -12.93 14.00 -4.46
N GLN A 33 -13.50 13.88 -3.26
CA GLN A 33 -12.85 14.32 -2.04
C GLN A 33 -11.54 13.58 -2.01
N ALA A 34 -10.46 14.25 -2.41
CA ALA A 34 -9.12 13.75 -2.23
C ALA A 34 -9.04 13.38 -0.75
N GLN A 35 -8.98 12.07 -0.47
CA GLN A 35 -8.79 11.60 0.88
C GLN A 35 -7.56 12.33 1.41
N PRO A 36 -7.61 12.93 2.60
CA PRO A 36 -6.45 13.56 3.18
C PRO A 36 -5.30 12.57 3.10
N LEU A 37 -4.20 12.96 2.47
CA LEU A 37 -2.99 12.15 2.47
C LEU A 37 -2.67 11.87 3.93
N ASP A 38 -2.67 10.59 4.29
CA ASP A 38 -2.32 10.18 5.64
C ASP A 38 -0.88 10.62 5.90
N SER A 39 -0.71 11.63 6.74
CA SER A 39 0.57 12.27 7.03
C SER A 39 1.42 11.51 8.04
N ARG A 40 0.95 10.34 8.50
CA ARG A 40 1.72 9.51 9.42
C ARG A 40 2.94 8.92 8.72
N PRO A 41 4.10 8.85 9.39
CA PRO A 41 5.25 8.19 8.82
C PRO A 41 4.96 6.74 8.42
N THR A 42 5.53 6.31 7.30
CA THR A 42 5.34 4.98 6.73
C THR A 42 6.48 4.05 7.12
N VAL A 43 6.16 2.96 7.78
CA VAL A 43 7.09 1.86 8.06
C VAL A 43 6.78 0.69 7.14
N LEU A 44 7.80 0.24 6.41
CA LEU A 44 7.71 -0.91 5.54
C LEU A 44 8.46 -2.09 6.17
N THR A 45 7.80 -3.22 6.37
CA THR A 45 8.42 -4.42 6.92
C THR A 45 8.60 -5.47 5.83
N SER A 46 9.59 -6.34 5.99
CA SER A 46 9.82 -7.42 5.03
C SER A 46 8.64 -8.37 4.93
N PHE A 47 8.00 -8.75 6.06
CA PHE A 47 6.86 -9.65 6.07
C PHE A 47 5.84 -9.34 7.17
N THR A 48 4.74 -10.07 7.16
CA THR A 48 3.52 -9.75 7.91
C THR A 48 3.65 -9.85 9.43
N VAL A 49 4.48 -10.76 9.94
CA VAL A 49 4.69 -10.88 11.40
C VAL A 49 5.39 -9.62 11.93
N LEU A 50 6.40 -9.13 11.22
CA LEU A 50 7.05 -7.88 11.62
C LEU A 50 6.11 -6.68 11.51
N ALA A 51 5.21 -6.71 10.51
CA ALA A 51 4.19 -5.68 10.39
C ALA A 51 3.21 -5.69 11.57
N ASP A 52 2.84 -6.86 12.05
CA ASP A 52 1.99 -7.02 13.22
C ASP A 52 2.69 -6.51 14.49
N LEU A 53 3.92 -6.93 14.72
CA LEU A 53 4.74 -6.44 15.84
C LEU A 53 4.89 -4.91 15.82
N ALA A 54 5.22 -4.36 14.65
CA ALA A 54 5.37 -2.91 14.48
C ALA A 54 4.05 -2.16 14.77
N ARG A 55 2.90 -2.67 14.34
CA ARG A 55 1.58 -2.09 14.63
C ARG A 55 1.26 -2.13 16.12
N ASN A 56 1.55 -3.25 16.79
CA ASN A 56 1.32 -3.39 18.23
C ASN A 56 2.14 -2.38 19.05
N VAL A 57 3.35 -2.04 18.60
CA VAL A 57 4.18 -1.02 19.25
C VAL A 57 3.76 0.40 18.89
N ALA A 58 3.47 0.64 17.62
CA ALA A 58 3.19 1.98 17.10
C ALA A 58 1.77 2.46 17.39
N GLY A 59 0.80 1.55 17.52
CA GLY A 59 -0.62 1.89 17.51
C GLY A 59 -0.98 2.64 16.23
N ASP A 60 -1.72 3.74 16.38
CA ASP A 60 -2.20 4.56 15.26
C ASP A 60 -1.20 5.64 14.79
N ARG A 61 0.01 5.68 15.35
CA ARG A 61 0.98 6.74 15.06
C ARG A 61 1.73 6.57 13.75
N LEU A 62 1.77 5.36 13.21
CA LEU A 62 2.50 5.02 11.98
C LEU A 62 1.60 4.29 10.98
N GLN A 63 1.91 4.45 9.69
CA GLN A 63 1.41 3.56 8.64
C GLN A 63 2.35 2.36 8.52
N VAL A 64 1.92 1.19 8.94
CA VAL A 64 2.74 -0.02 8.83
C VAL A 64 2.24 -0.90 7.69
N ARG A 65 3.13 -1.21 6.75
CA ARG A 65 2.87 -2.05 5.58
C ARG A 65 3.88 -3.19 5.50
N SER A 66 3.50 -4.29 4.86
CA SER A 66 4.38 -5.42 4.58
C SER A 66 4.73 -5.50 3.09
N ILE A 67 5.98 -5.86 2.78
CA ILE A 67 6.41 -6.16 1.41
C ILE A 67 5.79 -7.49 0.98
N VAL A 68 6.10 -8.55 1.71
CA VAL A 68 5.55 -9.88 1.46
C VAL A 68 4.11 -9.93 1.96
N LYS A 69 3.20 -10.36 1.09
CA LYS A 69 1.76 -10.43 1.40
C LYS A 69 1.45 -11.62 2.30
N PRO A 70 0.31 -11.61 3.02
CA PRO A 70 -0.13 -12.76 3.80
C PRO A 70 -0.17 -14.04 2.94
N GLY A 71 0.39 -15.13 3.49
CA GLY A 71 0.42 -16.44 2.82
C GLY A 71 1.47 -16.60 1.73
N ALA A 72 2.24 -15.57 1.40
CA ALA A 72 3.33 -15.67 0.44
C ALA A 72 4.62 -16.17 1.10
N GLU A 73 5.45 -16.90 0.33
CA GLU A 73 6.75 -17.40 0.74
C GLU A 73 7.74 -16.26 0.93
N ILE A 74 8.45 -16.24 2.06
CA ILE A 74 9.39 -15.18 2.40
C ILE A 74 10.83 -15.45 1.98
N HIS A 75 11.31 -16.70 2.10
CA HIS A 75 12.72 -17.02 1.86
C HIS A 75 13.14 -16.79 0.42
N GLY A 76 12.28 -17.17 -0.52
CA GLY A 76 12.49 -17.05 -1.96
C GLY A 76 11.73 -15.89 -2.60
N TYR A 77 11.28 -14.92 -1.83
CA TYR A 77 10.51 -13.79 -2.39
C TYR A 77 11.32 -13.02 -3.43
N GLN A 78 10.66 -12.64 -4.51
CA GLN A 78 11.23 -11.80 -5.56
C GLN A 78 10.50 -10.46 -5.59
N PRO A 79 11.13 -9.39 -5.09
CA PRO A 79 10.53 -8.06 -5.08
C PRO A 79 10.20 -7.58 -6.49
N THR A 80 9.04 -6.98 -6.63
CA THR A 80 8.59 -6.34 -7.86
C THR A 80 9.05 -4.87 -7.93
N PRO A 81 9.03 -4.23 -9.11
CA PRO A 81 9.29 -2.79 -9.21
C PRO A 81 8.39 -1.94 -8.29
N SER A 82 7.13 -2.32 -8.11
CA SER A 82 6.23 -1.62 -7.21
C SER A 82 6.59 -1.80 -5.73
N ASP A 83 7.26 -2.89 -5.36
CA ASP A 83 7.78 -3.06 -4.00
C ASP A 83 8.95 -2.11 -3.74
N ILE A 84 9.84 -1.93 -4.73
CA ILE A 84 10.96 -0.99 -4.66
C ILE A 84 10.44 0.44 -4.57
N GLU A 85 9.44 0.81 -5.35
CA GLU A 85 8.79 2.13 -5.29
C GLU A 85 8.19 2.41 -3.90
N ARG A 86 7.50 1.42 -3.32
CA ARG A 86 6.98 1.53 -1.95
C ARG A 86 8.08 1.67 -0.92
N ALA A 87 9.21 0.99 -1.12
CA ALA A 87 10.34 1.06 -0.21
C ALA A 87 11.03 2.43 -0.27
N SER A 88 11.26 2.97 -1.46
CA SER A 88 11.88 4.29 -1.63
C SER A 88 11.03 5.44 -1.08
N SER A 89 9.73 5.19 -0.88
CA SER A 89 8.79 6.15 -0.29
C SER A 89 8.54 5.94 1.20
N ALA A 90 9.23 4.97 1.83
CA ALA A 90 9.08 4.68 3.25
C ALA A 90 10.04 5.54 4.10
N ASP A 91 9.63 5.86 5.32
CA ASP A 91 10.47 6.56 6.30
C ASP A 91 11.40 5.60 7.06
N LEU A 92 11.02 4.31 7.13
CA LEU A 92 11.78 3.26 7.76
C LEU A 92 11.45 1.92 7.13
N ILE A 93 12.48 1.09 6.92
CA ILE A 93 12.34 -0.31 6.54
C ILE A 93 12.75 -1.20 7.71
N ILE A 94 12.01 -2.28 7.96
CA ILE A 94 12.30 -3.24 9.03
C ILE A 94 12.44 -4.64 8.41
N GLU A 95 13.57 -5.29 8.68
CA GLU A 95 13.83 -6.69 8.33
C GLU A 95 14.04 -7.56 9.58
N ASN A 96 13.92 -8.86 9.43
CA ASN A 96 14.25 -9.81 10.49
C ASN A 96 15.76 -9.96 10.67
N GLY A 97 16.47 -10.14 9.57
CA GLY A 97 17.89 -10.52 9.61
C GLY A 97 18.12 -12.02 9.76
N LEU A 98 19.30 -12.43 10.22
CA LEU A 98 19.75 -13.82 10.36
C LEU A 98 19.67 -14.65 9.07
N GLY A 99 19.60 -13.96 7.91
CA GLY A 99 19.51 -14.61 6.60
C GLY A 99 18.12 -15.15 6.25
N LEU A 100 17.06 -14.70 6.91
CA LEU A 100 15.70 -15.07 6.57
C LEU A 100 15.34 -14.56 5.17
N GLU A 101 15.61 -13.28 4.92
CA GLU A 101 15.31 -12.59 3.67
C GLU A 101 16.58 -12.43 2.81
N LEU A 102 17.03 -13.48 2.15
CA LEU A 102 18.25 -13.43 1.32
C LEU A 102 18.19 -12.40 0.17
N TRP A 103 16.98 -12.07 -0.29
CA TRP A 103 16.72 -11.08 -1.33
C TRP A 103 16.82 -9.62 -0.84
N PHE A 104 16.77 -9.41 0.46
CA PHE A 104 16.57 -8.09 1.07
C PHE A 104 17.70 -7.09 0.78
N ARG A 105 18.94 -7.52 0.80
CA ARG A 105 20.09 -6.63 0.50
C ARG A 105 20.02 -6.02 -0.90
N ARG A 106 19.55 -6.79 -1.89
CA ARG A 106 19.39 -6.27 -3.26
C ARG A 106 18.19 -5.33 -3.33
N PHE A 107 17.17 -5.63 -2.58
CA PHE A 107 15.97 -4.81 -2.50
C PHE A 107 16.27 -3.44 -1.89
N THR A 108 16.92 -3.37 -0.74
CA THR A 108 17.26 -2.09 -0.08
C THR A 108 18.23 -1.27 -0.91
N ALA A 109 19.22 -1.90 -1.56
CA ALA A 109 20.12 -1.21 -2.48
C ALA A 109 19.39 -0.57 -3.67
N ALA A 110 18.27 -1.14 -4.13
CA ALA A 110 17.44 -0.58 -5.19
C ALA A 110 16.46 0.49 -4.69
N ALA A 111 16.07 0.45 -3.41
CA ALA A 111 15.18 1.41 -2.77
C ALA A 111 15.87 2.75 -2.44
N GLY A 112 17.21 2.78 -2.36
CA GLY A 112 18.01 3.96 -2.01
C GLY A 112 18.33 4.07 -0.52
N ASP A 113 18.63 5.29 -0.06
CA ASP A 113 19.13 5.54 1.32
C ASP A 113 18.02 5.61 2.38
N VAL A 114 17.07 4.67 2.32
CA VAL A 114 16.02 4.59 3.35
C VAL A 114 16.58 3.93 4.61
N PRO A 115 16.40 4.53 5.80
CA PRO A 115 16.82 3.93 7.06
C PRO A 115 16.28 2.50 7.20
N THR A 116 17.16 1.56 7.58
CA THR A 116 16.79 0.15 7.71
C THR A 116 17.15 -0.35 9.11
N LEU A 117 16.20 -1.04 9.76
CA LEU A 117 16.37 -1.67 11.07
C LEU A 117 16.33 -3.19 10.91
N THR A 118 17.37 -3.87 11.40
CA THR A 118 17.41 -5.33 11.52
C THR A 118 17.00 -5.73 12.92
N LEU A 119 15.86 -6.40 13.09
CA LEU A 119 15.29 -6.69 14.41
C LEU A 119 16.12 -7.69 15.20
N SER A 120 16.83 -8.59 14.55
CA SER A 120 17.68 -9.59 15.21
C SER A 120 19.10 -9.09 15.53
N GLU A 121 19.39 -7.82 15.29
CA GLU A 121 20.70 -7.25 15.61
C GLU A 121 20.98 -7.34 17.11
N GLY A 122 22.18 -7.86 17.46
CA GLY A 122 22.59 -8.06 18.85
C GLY A 122 22.01 -9.30 19.53
N MET A 123 21.11 -10.05 18.89
CA MET A 123 20.58 -11.31 19.43
C MET A 123 21.57 -12.44 19.26
N GLN A 124 21.60 -13.37 20.23
CA GLN A 124 22.28 -14.68 20.10
C GLN A 124 21.23 -15.69 19.59
N PRO A 125 21.26 -16.06 18.31
CA PRO A 125 20.26 -16.96 17.76
C PRO A 125 20.51 -18.40 18.27
N LEU A 126 19.41 -19.15 18.44
CA LEU A 126 19.51 -20.59 18.56
C LEU A 126 20.08 -21.19 17.27
N LEU A 127 20.86 -22.25 17.39
CA LEU A 127 21.34 -22.97 16.22
C LEU A 127 20.31 -24.03 15.79
N ILE A 128 20.23 -24.26 14.50
CA ILE A 128 19.47 -25.36 13.94
C ILE A 128 20.23 -26.66 14.29
N THR A 129 19.52 -27.64 14.82
CA THR A 129 20.12 -28.89 15.29
C THR A 129 20.04 -30.02 14.27
N GLU A 130 19.20 -29.90 13.27
CA GLU A 130 18.85 -30.97 12.32
C GLU A 130 18.97 -30.49 10.87
N ASP A 131 18.96 -31.45 9.96
CA ASP A 131 18.94 -31.25 8.50
C ASP A 131 20.22 -30.61 7.92
N ALA A 132 20.12 -30.24 6.65
CA ALA A 132 21.20 -29.59 5.89
C ALA A 132 21.62 -28.21 6.45
N TYR A 133 20.87 -27.68 7.41
CA TYR A 133 21.10 -26.38 8.04
C TYR A 133 21.68 -26.50 9.45
N ALA A 134 21.99 -27.70 9.91
CA ALA A 134 22.57 -27.91 11.24
C ALA A 134 23.81 -27.02 11.50
N GLY A 135 23.85 -26.38 12.64
CA GLY A 135 24.89 -25.45 13.04
C GLY A 135 24.75 -24.03 12.51
N LYS A 136 23.75 -23.76 11.67
CA LYS A 136 23.41 -22.40 11.20
C LYS A 136 22.47 -21.70 12.20
N PRO A 137 22.49 -20.36 12.28
CA PRO A 137 21.53 -19.61 13.06
C PRO A 137 20.10 -19.91 12.60
N ASN A 138 19.20 -20.14 13.55
CA ASN A 138 17.77 -20.22 13.26
C ASN A 138 17.23 -18.79 13.06
N PRO A 139 16.76 -18.44 11.86
CA PRO A 139 16.29 -17.09 11.57
C PRO A 139 14.94 -16.77 12.18
N HIS A 140 14.21 -17.77 12.69
CA HIS A 140 12.83 -17.58 13.20
C HIS A 140 12.82 -17.06 14.65
N ALA A 141 13.61 -16.02 14.93
CA ALA A 141 13.82 -15.48 16.27
C ALA A 141 12.53 -14.98 16.96
N TRP A 142 11.52 -14.57 16.20
CA TRP A 142 10.23 -14.11 16.74
C TRP A 142 9.37 -15.23 17.35
N MET A 143 9.77 -16.49 17.19
CA MET A 143 9.08 -17.66 17.76
C MET A 143 9.70 -18.14 19.08
N SER A 144 10.70 -17.44 19.62
CA SER A 144 11.46 -17.82 20.82
C SER A 144 10.85 -17.22 22.08
#